data_0cc59b76d4bd152e86a4f402cb7ac40f
#
_entry.id   0cc59b76d4bd152e86a4f402cb7ac40f
#
_cell.length_a   1.000
_cell.length_b   1.000
_cell.length_c   1.000
_cell.angle_alpha   90.00
_cell.angle_beta   90.00
_cell.angle_gamma   90.00
#
_symmetry.space_group_name_H-M   'P 1'
#
loop_
_entity.id
_entity.type
_entity.pdbx_description
1 polymer ?
#
loop_
_entity_poly.entity_id
_entity_poly.type
_entity_poly.pdbx_seq_one_letter_code
_entity_poly.pdbx_strand_id
1 'polypeptide(L)'
;MRYDIKVIQKAVIELLAQMQGATSTTKKKLALDSGISRQHLGLVAKGKRNLSVKSFCDLADAFGCSATELMSKLETLIQQQLTLQTPIAADRPKSMNYVQKQKDLPRT
;
A
#
# COMPACT_ATOMS: atom_id res chain seq x y z
N MET A 1 -7.18 -12.72 -10.17
CA MET A 1 -7.86 -11.82 -9.34
C MET A 1 -7.62 -10.40 -9.73
N ARG A 2 -8.65 -9.59 -9.61
CA ARG A 2 -8.53 -8.25 -9.99
C ARG A 2 -8.61 -7.38 -8.80
N TYR A 3 -7.81 -6.37 -8.66
CA TYR A 3 -7.86 -5.46 -7.55
C TYR A 3 -8.85 -4.34 -7.85
N ASP A 4 -9.83 -4.17 -6.96
CA ASP A 4 -10.80 -3.11 -7.10
C ASP A 4 -10.11 -1.82 -6.65
N ILE A 5 -10.32 -0.75 -7.37
CA ILE A 5 -9.68 0.51 -7.04
C ILE A 5 -10.07 0.99 -5.64
N LYS A 6 -11.28 0.71 -5.20
CA LYS A 6 -11.69 1.14 -3.87
C LYS A 6 -10.95 0.40 -2.78
N VAL A 7 -10.63 -0.87 -3.03
CA VAL A 7 -9.88 -1.66 -2.08
C VAL A 7 -8.47 -1.09 -1.99
N ILE A 8 -7.89 -0.76 -3.13
CA ILE A 8 -6.55 -0.20 -3.16
C ILE A 8 -6.53 1.14 -2.45
N GLN A 9 -7.54 1.98 -2.68
CA GLN A 9 -7.59 3.28 -2.03
C GLN A 9 -7.66 3.16 -0.52
N LYS A 10 -8.46 2.23 -0.02
CA LYS A 10 -8.55 2.03 1.42
C LYS A 10 -7.24 1.56 1.98
N ALA A 11 -6.57 0.67 1.26
CA ALA A 11 -5.28 0.15 1.70
C ALA A 11 -4.23 1.27 1.73
N VAL A 12 -4.27 2.17 0.75
CA VAL A 12 -3.34 3.29 0.71
C VAL A 12 -3.58 4.24 1.89
N ILE A 13 -4.84 4.51 2.20
CA ILE A 13 -5.16 5.37 3.34
C ILE A 13 -4.59 4.77 4.61
N GLU A 14 -4.79 3.48 4.78
CA GLU A 14 -4.31 2.78 5.95
C GLU A 14 -2.78 2.78 5.99
N LEU A 15 -2.16 2.56 4.85
CA LEU A 15 -0.71 2.53 4.76
C LEU A 15 -0.12 3.87 5.18
N LEU A 16 -0.68 4.97 4.68
CA LEU A 16 -0.18 6.28 5.04
C LEU A 16 -0.31 6.53 6.54
N ALA A 17 -1.44 6.15 7.11
CA ALA A 17 -1.65 6.34 8.52
C ALA A 17 -0.65 5.52 9.34
N GLN A 18 -0.44 4.28 8.96
CA GLN A 18 0.49 3.42 9.67
C GLN A 18 1.93 3.91 9.56
N MET A 19 2.32 4.31 8.36
CA MET A 19 3.70 4.76 8.17
C MET A 19 3.96 6.09 8.85
N GLN A 20 2.99 6.99 8.85
CA GLN A 20 3.15 8.26 9.54
C GLN A 20 3.26 8.01 11.04
N GLY A 21 2.47 7.10 11.57
CA GLY A 21 2.54 6.77 12.99
C GLY A 21 3.86 6.12 13.36
N ALA A 22 4.31 5.18 12.52
CA ALA A 22 5.54 4.46 12.80
C ALA A 22 6.78 5.36 12.73
N THR A 23 6.76 6.36 11.86
CA THR A 23 7.91 7.23 11.69
C THR A 23 7.74 8.57 12.40
N SER A 24 6.63 8.76 13.06
CA SER A 24 6.32 10.01 13.75
C SER A 24 6.44 11.22 12.81
N THR A 25 6.01 11.04 11.58
CA THR A 25 6.14 12.07 10.57
C THR A 25 4.82 12.81 10.38
N THR A 26 4.88 14.13 10.32
CA THR A 26 3.69 14.92 10.09
C THR A 26 3.44 15.00 8.58
N LYS A 27 2.24 15.41 8.19
CA LYS A 27 1.94 15.57 6.79
C LYS A 27 2.83 16.61 6.16
N LYS A 28 3.13 17.67 6.91
CA LYS A 28 3.97 18.73 6.42
C LYS A 28 5.37 18.21 6.10
N LYS A 29 5.93 17.46 7.03
CA LYS A 29 7.26 16.93 6.83
C LYS A 29 7.27 15.90 5.70
N LEU A 30 6.24 15.09 5.63
CA LEU A 30 6.14 14.08 4.59
C LEU A 30 6.07 14.76 3.22
N ALA A 31 5.32 15.85 3.11
CA ALA A 31 5.22 16.56 1.85
C ALA A 31 6.58 17.14 1.45
N LEU A 32 7.29 17.68 2.41
CA LEU A 32 8.60 18.24 2.13
C LEU A 32 9.58 17.15 1.69
N ASP A 33 9.61 16.07 2.42
CA ASP A 33 10.57 14.99 2.13
C ASP A 33 10.26 14.23 0.85
N SER A 34 9.01 14.10 0.51
CA SER A 34 8.64 13.36 -0.69
C SER A 34 8.52 14.23 -1.93
N GLY A 35 8.41 15.52 -1.74
CA GLY A 35 8.18 16.40 -2.88
C GLY A 35 6.76 16.41 -3.37
N ILE A 36 5.85 15.78 -2.65
CA ILE A 36 4.43 15.74 -3.01
C ILE A 36 3.73 16.83 -2.23
N SER A 37 2.86 17.61 -2.87
CA SER A 37 2.21 18.70 -2.17
C SER A 37 1.31 18.19 -1.05
N ARG A 38 1.13 19.02 -0.03
CA ARG A 38 0.27 18.66 1.08
C ARG A 38 -1.15 18.46 0.61
N GLN A 39 -1.57 19.26 -0.36
CA GLN A 39 -2.91 19.15 -0.89
C GLN A 39 -3.11 17.79 -1.56
N HIS A 40 -2.13 17.37 -2.35
CA HIS A 40 -2.20 16.08 -3.03
C HIS A 40 -2.22 14.94 -2.01
N LEU A 41 -1.35 15.03 -1.00
CA LEU A 41 -1.33 14.01 0.04
C LEU A 41 -2.66 13.96 0.79
N GLY A 42 -3.25 15.13 1.03
CA GLY A 42 -4.54 15.19 1.69
C GLY A 42 -5.63 14.50 0.87
N LEU A 43 -5.60 14.69 -0.45
CA LEU A 43 -6.58 14.07 -1.31
C LEU A 43 -6.39 12.56 -1.37
N VAL A 44 -5.15 12.10 -1.39
CA VAL A 44 -4.86 10.67 -1.37
C VAL A 44 -5.35 10.08 -0.04
N ALA A 45 -5.11 10.78 1.05
CA ALA A 45 -5.51 10.30 2.37
C ALA A 45 -7.03 10.23 2.52
N LYS A 46 -7.76 10.97 1.69
CA LYS A 46 -9.21 10.93 1.72
C LYS A 46 -9.79 9.99 0.68
N GLY A 47 -8.93 9.32 -0.06
CA GLY A 47 -9.38 8.41 -1.09
C GLY A 47 -9.87 9.10 -2.35
N LYS A 48 -9.55 10.38 -2.52
CA LYS A 48 -9.99 11.14 -3.69
C LYS A 48 -8.98 11.20 -4.82
N ARG A 49 -7.77 10.79 -4.56
CA ARG A 49 -6.75 10.75 -5.60
C ARG A 49 -5.94 9.48 -5.41
N ASN A 50 -5.39 8.99 -6.49
CA ASN A 50 -4.54 7.81 -6.43
C ASN A 50 -3.09 8.23 -6.50
N LEU A 51 -2.22 7.40 -5.99
CA LEU A 51 -0.80 7.66 -6.08
C LEU A 51 -0.28 7.12 -7.40
N SER A 52 0.56 7.91 -8.07
CA SER A 52 1.23 7.42 -9.26
C SER A 52 2.41 6.57 -8.78
N VAL A 53 3.01 5.84 -9.67
CA VAL A 53 4.17 5.03 -9.33
C VAL A 53 5.30 5.93 -8.85
N LYS A 54 5.48 7.08 -9.49
CA LYS A 54 6.50 8.00 -9.07
C LYS A 54 6.24 8.51 -7.65
N SER A 55 5.01 8.91 -7.37
CA SER A 55 4.67 9.39 -6.04
C SER A 55 4.85 8.30 -5.00
N PHE A 56 4.53 7.07 -5.36
CA PHE A 56 4.71 5.96 -4.45
C PHE A 56 6.18 5.77 -4.11
N CYS A 57 7.05 5.84 -5.10
CA CYS A 57 8.47 5.71 -4.88
C CYS A 57 9.01 6.88 -4.03
N ASP A 58 8.50 8.07 -4.27
CA ASP A 58 8.90 9.25 -3.51
C ASP A 58 8.49 9.10 -2.05
N LEU A 59 7.32 8.53 -1.80
CA LEU A 59 6.86 8.30 -0.44
C LEU A 59 7.74 7.25 0.25
N ALA A 60 8.12 6.20 -0.47
CA ALA A 60 8.98 5.19 0.12
C ALA A 60 10.29 5.82 0.55
N ASP A 61 10.84 6.67 -0.29
CA ASP A 61 12.08 7.34 0.02
C ASP A 61 11.90 8.24 1.26
N ALA A 62 10.81 8.97 1.33
CA ALA A 62 10.54 9.85 2.46
C ALA A 62 10.37 9.05 3.76
N PHE A 63 9.82 7.86 3.68
CA PHE A 63 9.66 7.02 4.86
C PHE A 63 10.94 6.23 5.19
N GLY A 64 11.95 6.36 4.36
CA GLY A 64 13.20 5.67 4.63
C GLY A 64 13.22 4.20 4.27
N CYS A 65 12.42 3.80 3.32
CA CYS A 65 12.40 2.41 2.92
C CYS A 65 12.41 2.31 1.39
N SER A 66 12.57 1.12 0.88
CA SER A 66 12.57 0.94 -0.56
C SER A 66 11.13 0.86 -1.05
N ALA A 67 10.94 1.09 -2.34
CA ALA A 67 9.61 0.96 -2.94
C ALA A 67 9.10 -0.47 -2.78
N THR A 68 9.99 -1.45 -2.84
CA THR A 68 9.61 -2.85 -2.66
C THR A 68 9.06 -3.09 -1.26
N GLU A 69 9.72 -2.53 -0.25
CA GLU A 69 9.28 -2.68 1.11
C GLU A 69 7.92 -2.02 1.32
N LEU A 70 7.75 -0.83 0.76
CA LEU A 70 6.49 -0.12 0.91
C LEU A 70 5.38 -0.86 0.18
N MET A 71 5.67 -1.38 -1.00
CA MET A 71 4.68 -2.14 -1.77
C MET A 71 4.30 -3.43 -1.04
N SER A 72 5.26 -4.05 -0.38
CA SER A 72 4.98 -5.27 0.37
C SER A 72 3.98 -4.98 1.49
N LYS A 73 4.15 -3.85 2.18
CA LYS A 73 3.22 -3.46 3.22
C LYS A 73 1.86 -3.13 2.63
N LEU A 74 1.85 -2.47 1.48
CA LEU A 74 0.61 -2.13 0.82
C LEU A 74 -0.13 -3.39 0.40
N GLU A 75 0.59 -4.35 -0.15
CA GLU A 75 -0.02 -5.58 -0.59
C GLU A 75 -0.66 -6.33 0.58
N THR A 76 0.00 -6.33 1.72
CA THR A 76 -0.56 -6.96 2.91
C THR A 76 -1.88 -6.29 3.29
N LEU A 77 -1.92 -4.95 3.22
CA LEU A 77 -3.13 -4.22 3.55
C LEU A 77 -4.23 -4.47 2.53
N ILE A 78 -3.87 -4.60 1.26
CA ILE A 78 -4.84 -4.90 0.22
C ILE A 78 -5.46 -6.27 0.50
N GLN A 79 -4.64 -7.25 0.87
CA GLN A 79 -5.14 -8.57 1.17
C GLN A 79 -6.07 -8.55 2.38
N GLN A 80 -5.76 -7.74 3.37
CA GLN A 80 -6.62 -7.60 4.52
C GLN A 80 -7.95 -7.01 4.14
N GLN A 81 -7.96 -6.01 3.26
CA GLN A 81 -9.21 -5.39 2.82
C GLN A 81 -10.05 -6.38 2.02
N LEU A 82 -9.41 -7.17 1.18
CA LEU A 82 -10.12 -8.17 0.41
C LEU A 82 -10.75 -9.21 1.34
N THR A 83 -10.04 -9.60 2.38
CA THR A 83 -10.55 -10.56 3.34
C THR A 83 -11.77 -10.01 4.06
N LEU A 84 -11.75 -8.74 4.40
CA LEU A 84 -12.87 -8.14 5.08
C LEU A 84 -14.10 -8.07 4.18
N GLN A 85 -13.90 -7.88 2.91
CA GLN A 85 -15.01 -7.76 1.99
C GLN A 85 -15.54 -9.08 1.52
N THR A 86 -14.76 -10.14 1.56
CA THR A 86 -15.21 -11.42 1.14
C THR A 86 -14.92 -12.42 2.21
N PRO A 87 -15.81 -12.59 3.08
CA PRO A 87 -15.64 -13.50 4.20
C PRO A 87 -15.26 -14.89 3.78
N ILE A 88 -15.60 -15.25 2.63
CA ILE A 88 -15.34 -16.54 2.18
C ILE A 88 -13.96 -16.70 1.87
N ALA A 89 -13.27 -15.76 2.09
CA ALA A 89 -11.89 -15.76 1.85
C ALA A 89 -11.27 -16.94 2.49
N ALA A 90 -11.90 -17.42 3.42
CA ALA A 90 -11.38 -18.54 4.12
C ALA A 90 -11.02 -19.62 3.18
N ASP A 91 -11.52 -19.61 2.05
CA ASP A 91 -11.25 -20.60 1.14
C ASP A 91 -10.09 -20.40 0.36
N ARG A 92 -9.32 -19.48 0.65
CA ARG A 92 -8.30 -19.22 -0.11
C ARG A 92 -7.18 -20.06 -0.05
N PRO A 93 -7.12 -21.22 0.33
CA PRO A 93 -5.99 -22.08 0.30
C PRO A 93 -5.44 -22.11 -1.08
N LYS A 94 -6.29 -21.99 -2.05
CA LYS A 94 -5.88 -21.94 -3.34
C LYS A 94 -4.98 -20.81 -3.60
N SER A 95 -5.26 -19.71 -3.10
CA SER A 95 -4.47 -18.53 -3.26
C SER A 95 -3.14 -18.74 -2.64
N MET A 96 -3.13 -19.38 -1.52
CA MET A 96 -1.90 -19.61 -0.85
C MET A 96 -1.02 -20.51 -1.64
N ASN A 97 -1.58 -21.50 -2.22
CA ASN A 97 -0.80 -22.41 -3.03
C ASN A 97 -0.19 -21.69 -4.20
N TYR A 98 -0.93 -20.78 -4.76
CA TYR A 98 -0.45 -20.04 -5.90
C TYR A 98 0.76 -19.22 -5.49
N VAL A 99 0.70 -18.59 -4.36
CA VAL A 99 1.78 -17.78 -3.86
C VAL A 99 3.00 -18.65 -3.61
N GLN A 100 2.81 -19.81 -3.09
CA GLN A 100 3.91 -20.69 -2.86
C GLN A 100 4.57 -21.12 -4.14
N LYS A 101 3.80 -21.36 -5.15
CA LYS A 101 4.33 -21.69 -6.39
C LYS A 101 5.21 -20.62 -6.89
N GLN A 102 4.83 -19.40 -6.74
CA GLN A 102 5.62 -18.29 -7.18
C GLN A 102 6.90 -18.18 -6.40
N LYS A 103 6.85 -18.57 -5.17
CA LYS A 103 8.01 -18.50 -4.38
C LYS A 103 8.98 -19.50 -4.84
N ASP A 104 8.54 -20.61 -5.27
CA ASP A 104 9.40 -21.64 -5.71
C ASP A 104 10.02 -21.32 -7.04
N LEU A 105 9.43 -20.45 -7.78
CA LEU A 105 9.92 -20.09 -9.04
C LEU A 105 11.06 -19.30 -8.78
N PRO A 106 12.05 -19.68 -8.96
CA PRO A 106 13.17 -18.99 -8.66
C PRO A 106 13.32 -17.81 -9.29
N ARG A 107 12.87 -17.64 -9.70
CA ARG A 107 13.08 -16.69 -10.01
C ARG A 107 14.07 -16.42 -10.21
N THR A 108 14.32 -16.82 -10.29
CA THR A 108 15.22 -16.63 -10.29
C THR A 108 15.59 -16.41 -10.90
#